data_5da957608f62f9f69d644e1b34c7e36b
#
_entry.id   5da957608f62f9f69d644e1b34c7e36b
#
_cell.length_a   1.000
_cell.length_b   1.000
_cell.length_c   1.000
_cell.angle_alpha   90.00
_cell.angle_beta   90.00
_cell.angle_gamma   90.00
#
_symmetry.space_group_name_H-M   'P 1'
#
loop_
_entity.id
_entity.type
_entity.pdbx_description
1 polymer ?
#
loop_
_entity_poly.entity_id
_entity_poly.type
_entity_poly.pdbx_seq_one_letter_code
_entity_poly.pdbx_strand_id
1 'polypeptide(L)'
;PVIQHIFPTAYMTHHDNAIALLVPDRSSVVYEDTQKLMLKTMADLHLDVGISLVFSRMDEFCTAYQQARDVLEWNRRIPDFLKKQISWDRRYPSEHRTHRYSEIEFYELMDEFEEPQKLIKYVHPALYRLREYDQETGNELYHTLEIYLQSFHNNKETANLLCIHRNSLAYRMEKICDIAKIDLNDSTTEFLLRLSYKLAEYLAINDLWHI
;
A
#
# COMPACT_ATOMS: atom_id res chain seq x y z
N PRO A 1 28.82 -10.68 4.02
CA PRO A 1 28.96 -10.91 5.48
C PRO A 1 27.75 -10.44 6.28
N VAL A 2 27.24 -9.20 6.04
CA VAL A 2 26.15 -8.61 6.83
C VAL A 2 24.85 -9.40 6.66
N ILE A 3 24.44 -9.66 5.42
CA ILE A 3 23.20 -10.41 5.10
C ILE A 3 23.23 -11.81 5.69
N GLN A 4 24.34 -12.52 5.61
CA GLN A 4 24.50 -13.86 6.21
C GLN A 4 24.46 -13.83 7.74
N HIS A 5 24.84 -12.71 8.37
CA HIS A 5 24.71 -12.56 9.82
C HIS A 5 23.24 -12.37 10.22
N ILE A 6 22.46 -11.64 9.42
CA ILE A 6 21.03 -11.39 9.66
C ILE A 6 20.21 -12.66 9.37
N PHE A 7 20.53 -13.36 8.27
CA PHE A 7 19.84 -14.57 7.83
C PHE A 7 20.84 -15.73 7.68
N PRO A 8 21.25 -16.36 8.77
CA PRO A 8 22.27 -17.42 8.71
C PRO A 8 21.82 -18.67 7.93
N THR A 9 20.52 -18.87 7.76
CA THR A 9 19.92 -19.99 7.02
C THR A 9 19.44 -19.64 5.63
N ALA A 10 19.64 -18.40 5.16
CA ALA A 10 19.23 -17.99 3.83
C ALA A 10 20.21 -18.51 2.76
N TYR A 11 19.64 -18.92 1.64
CA TYR A 11 20.42 -19.18 0.43
C TYR A 11 20.54 -17.88 -0.37
N MET A 12 21.76 -17.55 -0.77
CA MET A 12 22.06 -16.32 -1.49
C MET A 12 22.68 -16.65 -2.86
N THR A 13 22.19 -16.01 -3.89
CA THR A 13 22.77 -16.06 -5.22
C THR A 13 22.82 -14.68 -5.85
N HIS A 14 23.75 -14.50 -6.79
CA HIS A 14 23.81 -13.33 -7.64
C HIS A 14 23.16 -13.64 -8.99
N HIS A 15 22.25 -12.78 -9.41
CA HIS A 15 21.61 -12.90 -10.71
C HIS A 15 21.42 -11.50 -11.31
N ASP A 16 21.94 -11.28 -12.51
CA ASP A 16 22.04 -9.98 -13.15
C ASP A 16 22.71 -8.96 -12.22
N ASN A 17 22.06 -7.82 -11.98
CA ASN A 17 22.55 -6.76 -11.09
C ASN A 17 21.85 -6.79 -9.72
N ALA A 18 21.39 -7.93 -9.27
CA ALA A 18 20.65 -8.12 -8.03
C ALA A 18 21.23 -9.28 -7.19
N ILE A 19 20.94 -9.23 -5.90
CA ILE A 19 21.18 -10.34 -4.98
C ILE A 19 19.83 -10.95 -4.64
N ALA A 20 19.64 -12.22 -4.99
CA ALA A 20 18.46 -12.98 -4.62
C ALA A 20 18.71 -13.73 -3.31
N LEU A 21 17.77 -13.63 -2.39
CA LEU A 21 17.78 -14.30 -1.10
C LEU A 21 16.56 -15.20 -0.99
N LEU A 22 16.80 -16.50 -0.75
CA LEU A 22 15.76 -17.42 -0.32
C LEU A 22 15.84 -17.54 1.20
N VAL A 23 14.87 -16.97 1.89
CA VAL A 23 14.79 -16.95 3.35
C VAL A 23 13.74 -17.95 3.80
N PRO A 24 14.10 -18.99 4.57
CA PRO A 24 13.11 -19.91 5.13
C PRO A 24 12.16 -19.15 6.07
N ASP A 25 10.85 -19.30 5.83
CA ASP A 25 9.84 -18.77 6.73
C ASP A 25 9.85 -19.55 8.06
N ARG A 26 10.25 -18.87 9.11
CA ARG A 26 10.16 -19.37 10.47
C ARG A 26 9.25 -18.43 11.24
N SER A 27 7.97 -18.77 11.31
CA SER A 27 6.96 -18.05 12.08
C SER A 27 7.36 -17.98 13.56
N SER A 28 8.07 -16.93 13.96
CA SER A 28 8.37 -16.65 15.36
C SER A 28 8.63 -15.16 15.57
N VAL A 29 8.47 -14.68 16.81
CA VAL A 29 8.78 -13.31 17.25
C VAL A 29 10.20 -12.86 16.84
N VAL A 30 11.14 -13.79 16.76
CA VAL A 30 12.52 -13.57 16.27
C VAL A 30 12.53 -13.07 14.80
N TYR A 31 11.51 -13.42 14.02
CA TYR A 31 11.42 -13.02 12.62
C TYR A 31 11.10 -11.51 12.46
N GLU A 32 10.25 -10.95 13.31
CA GLU A 32 9.92 -9.50 13.25
C GLU A 32 11.13 -8.63 13.57
N ASP A 33 11.91 -8.99 14.58
CA ASP A 33 13.11 -8.25 14.95
C ASP A 33 14.21 -8.40 13.89
N THR A 34 14.32 -9.58 13.29
CA THR A 34 15.25 -9.84 12.19
C THR A 34 14.85 -9.05 10.93
N GLN A 35 13.54 -8.96 10.63
CA GLN A 35 13.04 -8.11 9.56
C GLN A 35 13.37 -6.64 9.80
N LYS A 36 13.12 -6.12 11.00
CA LYS A 36 13.44 -4.73 11.34
C LYS A 36 14.94 -4.43 11.18
N LEU A 37 15.79 -5.35 11.62
CA LEU A 37 17.24 -5.21 11.47
C LEU A 37 17.66 -5.23 10.00
N MET A 38 17.07 -6.12 9.18
CA MET A 38 17.30 -6.15 7.75
C MET A 38 16.88 -4.84 7.09
N LEU A 39 15.66 -4.36 7.35
CA LEU A 39 15.13 -3.14 6.79
C LEU A 39 16.04 -1.95 7.08
N LYS A 40 16.48 -1.83 8.33
CA LYS A 40 17.44 -0.79 8.73
C LYS A 40 18.76 -0.92 7.99
N THR A 41 19.33 -2.13 7.93
CA THR A 41 20.62 -2.36 7.26
C THR A 41 20.53 -2.05 5.75
N MET A 42 19.42 -2.41 5.09
CA MET A 42 19.22 -2.14 3.65
C MET A 42 19.04 -0.63 3.40
N ALA A 43 18.32 0.07 4.28
CA ALA A 43 18.21 1.52 4.23
C ALA A 43 19.57 2.21 4.37
N ASP A 44 20.40 1.78 5.34
CA ASP A 44 21.75 2.30 5.57
C ASP A 44 22.68 2.03 4.36
N LEU A 45 22.48 0.95 3.64
CA LEU A 45 23.22 0.59 2.42
C LEU A 45 22.61 1.18 1.12
N HIS A 46 21.53 1.93 1.22
CA HIS A 46 20.79 2.49 0.08
C HIS A 46 20.33 1.44 -0.95
N LEU A 47 19.96 0.24 -0.50
CA LEU A 47 19.48 -0.85 -1.33
C LEU A 47 17.95 -0.92 -1.31
N ASP A 48 17.35 -1.11 -2.48
CA ASP A 48 15.93 -1.43 -2.59
C ASP A 48 15.72 -2.95 -2.46
N VAL A 49 14.71 -3.36 -1.71
CA VAL A 49 14.40 -4.77 -1.43
C VAL A 49 12.99 -5.08 -1.92
N GLY A 50 12.87 -6.03 -2.82
CA GLY A 50 11.60 -6.62 -3.23
C GLY A 50 11.36 -7.94 -2.50
N ILE A 51 10.16 -8.13 -1.97
CA ILE A 51 9.75 -9.32 -1.23
C ILE A 51 8.55 -9.96 -1.93
N SER A 52 8.71 -11.24 -2.32
CA SER A 52 7.64 -12.06 -2.89
C SER A 52 6.58 -12.46 -1.86
N LEU A 53 5.54 -13.12 -2.32
CA LEU A 53 4.69 -13.93 -1.45
C LEU A 53 5.47 -15.12 -0.89
N VAL A 54 5.00 -15.63 0.25
CA VAL A 54 5.53 -16.86 0.82
C VAL A 54 5.09 -18.04 -0.06
N PHE A 55 6.01 -18.95 -0.35
CA PHE A 55 5.72 -20.14 -1.12
C PHE A 55 6.20 -21.40 -0.38
N SER A 56 5.65 -22.55 -0.72
CA SER A 56 5.93 -23.81 -0.03
C SER A 56 6.55 -24.88 -0.92
N ARG A 57 6.48 -24.69 -2.23
CA ARG A 57 6.93 -25.67 -3.24
C ARG A 57 8.06 -25.07 -4.06
N MET A 58 9.06 -25.87 -4.38
CA MET A 58 10.22 -25.42 -5.15
C MET A 58 9.90 -25.04 -6.60
N ASP A 59 8.82 -25.57 -7.18
CA ASP A 59 8.36 -25.21 -8.51
C ASP A 59 7.75 -23.78 -8.56
N GLU A 60 7.39 -23.20 -7.41
CA GLU A 60 6.90 -21.82 -7.26
C GLU A 60 8.07 -20.79 -7.18
N PHE A 61 9.31 -21.25 -7.06
CA PHE A 61 10.47 -20.36 -6.87
C PHE A 61 10.63 -19.33 -7.98
N CYS A 62 10.45 -19.71 -9.24
CA CYS A 62 10.57 -18.79 -10.38
C CYS A 62 9.50 -17.69 -10.31
N THR A 63 8.28 -18.05 -9.95
CA THR A 63 7.18 -17.09 -9.74
C THR A 63 7.50 -16.13 -8.59
N ALA A 64 7.94 -16.65 -7.46
CA ALA A 64 8.32 -15.84 -6.30
C ALA A 64 9.50 -14.89 -6.63
N TYR A 65 10.48 -15.36 -7.38
CA TYR A 65 11.57 -14.50 -7.83
C TYR A 65 11.08 -13.37 -8.75
N GLN A 66 10.18 -13.69 -9.69
CA GLN A 66 9.58 -12.68 -10.55
C GLN A 66 8.77 -11.66 -9.74
N GLN A 67 7.93 -12.09 -8.82
CA GLN A 67 7.20 -11.22 -7.91
C GLN A 67 8.10 -10.23 -7.15
N ALA A 68 9.23 -10.71 -6.64
CA ALA A 68 10.19 -9.84 -5.95
C ALA A 68 10.84 -8.81 -6.87
N ARG A 69 10.97 -9.10 -8.17
CA ARG A 69 11.43 -8.15 -9.18
C ARG A 69 10.36 -7.14 -9.56
N ASP A 70 9.15 -7.63 -9.81
CA ASP A 70 8.03 -6.82 -10.28
C ASP A 70 7.70 -5.70 -9.29
N VAL A 71 7.74 -5.99 -7.99
CA VAL A 71 7.52 -4.96 -6.96
C VAL A 71 8.57 -3.85 -6.99
N LEU A 72 9.82 -4.15 -7.34
CA LEU A 72 10.86 -3.12 -7.51
C LEU A 72 10.64 -2.27 -8.77
N GLU A 73 10.14 -2.88 -9.84
CA GLU A 73 9.79 -2.16 -11.07
C GLU A 73 8.56 -1.26 -10.83
N TRP A 74 7.54 -1.76 -10.16
CA TRP A 74 6.38 -0.97 -9.76
C TRP A 74 6.76 0.22 -8.89
N ASN A 75 7.64 0.03 -7.90
CA ASN A 75 8.10 1.13 -7.06
C ASN A 75 8.77 2.27 -7.85
N ARG A 76 9.42 1.96 -8.97
CA ARG A 76 9.99 2.97 -9.86
C ARG A 76 8.94 3.73 -10.66
N ARG A 77 7.81 3.10 -10.98
CA ARG A 77 6.68 3.71 -11.70
C ARG A 77 5.90 4.67 -10.82
N ILE A 78 5.85 4.43 -9.50
CA ILE A 78 5.08 5.24 -8.57
C ILE A 78 5.73 6.62 -8.39
N PRO A 79 5.04 7.73 -8.72
CA PRO A 79 5.54 9.08 -8.50
C PRO A 79 5.85 9.36 -7.03
N ASP A 80 6.89 10.15 -6.75
CA ASP A 80 7.35 10.38 -5.36
C ASP A 80 6.31 11.05 -4.47
N PHE A 81 5.42 11.87 -5.04
CA PHE A 81 4.32 12.48 -4.29
C PHE A 81 3.29 11.43 -3.84
N LEU A 82 3.03 10.42 -4.67
CA LEU A 82 2.15 9.32 -4.34
C LEU A 82 2.78 8.34 -3.34
N LYS A 83 4.09 8.10 -3.39
CA LYS A 83 4.79 7.24 -2.42
C LYS A 83 4.53 7.65 -0.97
N LYS A 84 4.38 8.95 -0.71
CA LYS A 84 4.05 9.47 0.62
C LYS A 84 2.60 9.20 1.03
N GLN A 85 1.69 9.15 0.07
CA GLN A 85 0.26 8.89 0.30
C GLN A 85 -0.05 7.40 0.35
N ILE A 86 0.59 6.64 -0.55
CA ILE A 86 0.47 5.17 -0.67
C ILE A 86 1.36 4.44 0.35
N SER A 87 1.83 5.08 1.40
CA SER A 87 2.62 4.40 2.44
C SER A 87 1.80 3.25 3.06
N TRP A 88 1.99 2.05 2.51
CA TRP A 88 1.25 0.82 2.74
C TRP A 88 1.33 0.33 4.18
N ASP A 89 2.45 0.57 4.82
CA ASP A 89 2.63 0.25 6.21
C ASP A 89 3.05 1.50 6.99
N ARG A 90 2.04 2.22 7.50
CA ARG A 90 2.25 3.40 8.35
C ARG A 90 2.98 3.08 9.66
N ARG A 91 3.12 1.81 10.00
CA ARG A 91 3.94 1.35 11.14
C ARG A 91 5.43 1.50 10.85
N TYR A 92 5.80 1.63 9.57
CA TYR A 92 7.17 1.83 9.13
C TYR A 92 7.26 3.08 8.26
N PRO A 93 7.79 4.21 8.78
CA PRO A 93 7.93 5.44 8.01
C PRO A 93 8.70 5.25 6.70
N SER A 94 8.41 6.09 5.73
CA SER A 94 8.84 6.06 4.31
C SER A 94 10.36 6.06 4.03
N GLU A 95 11.21 5.85 5.02
CA GLU A 95 12.65 5.63 4.83
C GLU A 95 12.99 4.22 4.36
N HIS A 96 11.98 3.33 4.27
CA HIS A 96 12.19 1.93 3.98
C HIS A 96 12.14 1.68 2.47
N ARG A 97 13.27 1.24 1.93
CA ARG A 97 13.43 0.76 0.56
C ARG A 97 13.00 -0.71 0.42
N THR A 98 11.96 -1.10 1.17
CA THR A 98 11.45 -2.47 1.15
C THR A 98 10.01 -2.47 0.66
N HIS A 99 9.76 -3.26 -0.37
CA HIS A 99 8.50 -3.34 -1.09
C HIS A 99 8.05 -4.79 -1.13
N ARG A 100 6.77 -5.05 -0.82
CA ARG A 100 6.18 -6.38 -0.82
C ARG A 100 5.30 -6.57 -2.03
N TYR A 101 5.36 -7.75 -2.63
CA TYR A 101 4.51 -8.07 -3.78
C TYR A 101 3.01 -7.94 -3.44
N SER A 102 2.60 -8.32 -2.22
CA SER A 102 1.21 -8.12 -1.74
C SER A 102 0.72 -6.67 -1.78
N GLU A 103 1.60 -5.71 -1.95
CA GLU A 103 1.26 -4.29 -2.07
C GLU A 103 0.87 -3.92 -3.50
N ILE A 104 1.36 -4.66 -4.50
CA ILE A 104 1.18 -4.37 -5.91
C ILE A 104 0.29 -5.38 -6.66
N GLU A 105 -0.09 -6.51 -6.06
CA GLU A 105 -0.93 -7.54 -6.69
C GLU A 105 -2.16 -6.96 -7.38
N PHE A 106 -2.82 -6.00 -6.73
CA PHE A 106 -3.99 -5.33 -7.29
C PHE A 106 -3.64 -4.51 -8.53
N TYR A 107 -2.49 -3.85 -8.54
CA TYR A 107 -2.10 -3.00 -9.68
C TYR A 107 -1.64 -3.84 -10.87
N GLU A 108 -0.98 -4.97 -10.64
CA GLU A 108 -0.67 -5.92 -11.70
C GLU A 108 -1.94 -6.48 -12.34
N LEU A 109 -2.94 -6.82 -11.51
CA LEU A 109 -4.24 -7.23 -12.03
C LEU A 109 -4.88 -6.12 -12.89
N MET A 110 -4.71 -4.85 -12.51
CA MET A 110 -5.24 -3.73 -13.29
C MET A 110 -4.44 -3.47 -14.57
N ASP A 111 -3.15 -3.80 -14.62
CA ASP A 111 -2.32 -3.69 -15.84
C ASP A 111 -2.73 -4.67 -16.95
N GLU A 112 -3.48 -5.74 -16.62
CA GLU A 112 -4.05 -6.64 -17.63
C GLU A 112 -5.19 -6.00 -18.46
N PHE A 113 -5.68 -4.82 -18.04
CA PHE A 113 -6.69 -4.11 -18.82
C PHE A 113 -6.04 -3.30 -19.95
N GLU A 114 -6.42 -3.58 -21.19
CA GLU A 114 -5.91 -2.89 -22.38
C GLU A 114 -6.20 -1.37 -22.38
N GLU A 115 -7.28 -0.96 -21.71
CA GLU A 115 -7.72 0.43 -21.65
C GLU A 115 -7.96 0.87 -20.18
N PRO A 116 -6.88 1.15 -19.43
CA PRO A 116 -6.96 1.53 -18.01
C PRO A 116 -7.87 2.74 -17.75
N GLN A 117 -7.97 3.68 -18.69
CA GLN A 117 -8.86 4.83 -18.58
C GLN A 117 -10.34 4.44 -18.41
N LYS A 118 -10.76 3.27 -18.89
CA LYS A 118 -12.11 2.77 -18.68
C LYS A 118 -12.41 2.37 -17.24
N LEU A 119 -11.39 2.18 -16.41
CA LEU A 119 -11.56 1.86 -15.00
C LEU A 119 -12.16 3.02 -14.20
N ILE A 120 -12.02 4.25 -14.71
CA ILE A 120 -12.56 5.46 -14.04
C ILE A 120 -14.06 5.37 -13.77
N LYS A 121 -14.82 4.67 -14.62
CA LYS A 121 -16.27 4.46 -14.46
C LYS A 121 -16.64 3.60 -13.24
N TYR A 122 -15.68 2.85 -12.70
CA TYR A 122 -15.89 1.99 -11.52
C TYR A 122 -15.51 2.67 -10.21
N VAL A 123 -14.94 3.87 -10.27
CA VAL A 123 -14.71 4.68 -9.08
C VAL A 123 -16.05 5.17 -8.55
N HIS A 124 -16.32 4.90 -7.26
CA HIS A 124 -17.58 5.22 -6.64
C HIS A 124 -17.85 6.74 -6.63
N PRO A 125 -19.07 7.20 -6.96
CA PRO A 125 -19.40 8.64 -7.04
C PRO A 125 -19.13 9.44 -5.75
N ALA A 126 -19.12 8.77 -4.60
CA ALA A 126 -18.79 9.39 -3.32
C ALA A 126 -17.40 10.04 -3.31
N LEU A 127 -16.40 9.41 -3.96
CA LEU A 127 -15.04 9.94 -4.00
C LEU A 127 -14.96 11.25 -4.78
N TYR A 128 -15.71 11.36 -5.86
CA TYR A 128 -15.81 12.62 -6.64
C TYR A 128 -16.42 13.74 -5.80
N ARG A 129 -17.55 13.47 -5.11
CA ARG A 129 -18.24 14.45 -4.28
C ARG A 129 -17.36 14.97 -3.14
N LEU A 130 -16.62 14.06 -2.50
CA LEU A 130 -15.70 14.43 -1.41
C LEU A 130 -14.55 15.28 -1.92
N ARG A 131 -13.97 14.93 -3.07
CA ARG A 131 -12.89 15.72 -3.68
C ARG A 131 -13.35 17.12 -4.10
N GLU A 132 -14.48 17.20 -4.79
CA GLU A 132 -15.07 18.47 -5.19
C GLU A 132 -15.30 19.36 -3.95
N TYR A 133 -15.90 18.80 -2.92
CA TYR A 133 -16.13 19.51 -1.66
C TYR A 133 -14.81 19.94 -0.99
N ASP A 134 -13.80 19.10 -0.95
CA ASP A 134 -12.50 19.42 -0.35
C ASP A 134 -11.77 20.52 -1.15
N GLN A 135 -11.85 20.51 -2.48
CA GLN A 135 -11.29 21.56 -3.33
C GLN A 135 -11.97 22.93 -3.10
N GLU A 136 -13.28 22.94 -2.89
CA GLU A 136 -14.03 24.18 -2.66
C GLU A 136 -13.82 24.76 -1.25
N THR A 137 -13.63 23.90 -0.26
CA THR A 137 -13.67 24.30 1.16
C THR A 137 -12.34 24.22 1.89
N GLY A 138 -11.32 23.61 1.27
CA GLY A 138 -10.03 23.34 1.91
C GLY A 138 -10.10 22.28 3.02
N ASN A 139 -11.13 21.44 3.03
CA ASN A 139 -11.24 20.31 3.95
C ASN A 139 -10.44 19.10 3.43
N GLU A 140 -10.39 18.05 4.24
CA GLU A 140 -9.65 16.81 3.96
C GLU A 140 -10.57 15.59 4.18
N LEU A 141 -11.83 15.66 3.72
CA LEU A 141 -12.81 14.61 3.95
C LEU A 141 -12.51 13.36 3.14
N TYR A 142 -12.03 13.54 1.90
CA TYR A 142 -11.55 12.44 1.05
C TYR A 142 -10.48 11.63 1.77
N HIS A 143 -9.44 12.29 2.24
CA HIS A 143 -8.35 11.63 2.96
C HIS A 143 -8.81 11.07 4.33
N THR A 144 -9.72 11.75 5.02
CA THR A 144 -10.28 11.26 6.29
C THR A 144 -11.02 9.94 6.10
N LEU A 145 -11.83 9.80 5.04
CA LEU A 145 -12.54 8.55 4.73
C LEU A 145 -11.57 7.44 4.38
N GLU A 146 -10.54 7.72 3.58
CA GLU A 146 -9.51 6.76 3.23
C GLU A 146 -8.87 6.14 4.47
N ILE A 147 -8.37 6.98 5.40
CA ILE A 147 -7.74 6.54 6.63
C ILE A 147 -8.70 5.76 7.52
N TYR A 148 -9.95 6.21 7.60
CA TYR A 148 -10.98 5.52 8.38
C TYR A 148 -11.23 4.09 7.87
N LEU A 149 -11.34 3.92 6.56
CA LEU A 149 -11.49 2.61 5.95
C LEU A 149 -10.21 1.75 6.16
N GLN A 150 -9.01 2.30 5.96
CA GLN A 150 -7.75 1.58 6.19
C GLN A 150 -7.56 1.14 7.64
N SER A 151 -8.08 1.90 8.60
CA SER A 151 -8.03 1.58 10.05
C SER A 151 -9.15 0.63 10.50
N PHE A 152 -9.86 -0.02 9.57
CA PHE A 152 -10.96 -0.94 9.87
C PHE A 152 -12.00 -0.32 10.82
N HIS A 153 -12.38 0.94 10.57
CA HIS A 153 -13.34 1.72 11.36
C HIS A 153 -12.91 1.97 12.82
N ASN A 154 -11.62 1.85 13.12
CA ASN A 154 -11.08 2.14 14.44
C ASN A 154 -10.93 3.65 14.64
N ASN A 155 -11.92 4.28 15.26
CA ASN A 155 -11.95 5.73 15.49
C ASN A 155 -10.72 6.26 16.24
N LYS A 156 -10.17 5.50 17.20
CA LYS A 156 -8.99 5.92 17.95
C LYS A 156 -7.75 5.93 17.07
N GLU A 157 -7.56 4.89 16.29
CA GLU A 157 -6.44 4.76 15.37
C GLU A 157 -6.54 5.81 14.25
N THR A 158 -7.72 5.96 13.64
CA THR A 158 -7.98 6.98 12.62
C THR A 158 -7.65 8.39 13.13
N ALA A 159 -8.14 8.76 14.32
CA ALA A 159 -7.88 10.06 14.91
C ALA A 159 -6.38 10.29 15.18
N ASN A 160 -5.66 9.27 15.63
CA ASN A 160 -4.22 9.31 15.84
C ASN A 160 -3.46 9.49 14.52
N LEU A 161 -3.81 8.72 13.48
CA LEU A 161 -3.16 8.79 12.16
C LEU A 161 -3.38 10.15 11.49
N LEU A 162 -4.56 10.75 11.67
CA LEU A 162 -4.89 12.08 11.16
C LEU A 162 -4.39 13.23 12.06
N CYS A 163 -3.81 12.91 13.23
CA CYS A 163 -3.39 13.90 14.24
C CYS A 163 -4.53 14.86 14.66
N ILE A 164 -5.79 14.36 14.77
CA ILE A 164 -6.96 15.13 15.17
C ILE A 164 -7.63 14.58 16.43
N HIS A 165 -8.42 15.42 17.10
CA HIS A 165 -9.21 14.97 18.25
C HIS A 165 -10.40 14.08 17.79
N ARG A 166 -10.78 13.09 18.62
CA ARG A 166 -11.89 12.17 18.34
C ARG A 166 -13.22 12.86 17.98
N ASN A 167 -13.51 14.00 18.59
CA ASN A 167 -14.74 14.75 18.30
C ASN A 167 -14.68 15.38 16.91
N SER A 168 -13.50 15.84 16.48
CA SER A 168 -13.28 16.35 15.12
C SER A 168 -13.43 15.23 14.08
N LEU A 169 -12.96 14.02 14.39
CA LEU A 169 -13.19 12.86 13.54
C LEU A 169 -14.68 12.54 13.42
N ALA A 170 -15.40 12.48 14.55
CA ALA A 170 -16.85 12.20 14.54
C ALA A 170 -17.61 13.20 13.66
N TYR A 171 -17.32 14.50 13.80
CA TYR A 171 -17.89 15.54 12.96
C TYR A 171 -17.54 15.36 11.47
N ARG A 172 -16.26 15.04 11.16
CA ARG A 172 -15.85 14.78 9.78
C ARG A 172 -16.57 13.55 9.20
N MET A 173 -16.74 12.47 9.96
CA MET A 173 -17.43 11.24 9.51
C MET A 173 -18.92 11.49 9.23
N GLU A 174 -19.62 12.23 10.10
CA GLU A 174 -21.01 12.65 9.85
C GLU A 174 -21.11 13.43 8.54
N LYS A 175 -20.22 14.41 8.35
CA LYS A 175 -20.18 15.24 7.15
C LYS A 175 -19.84 14.43 5.88
N ILE A 176 -18.96 13.44 5.98
CA ILE A 176 -18.63 12.52 4.89
C ILE A 176 -19.88 11.76 4.45
N CYS A 177 -20.63 11.17 5.37
CA CYS A 177 -21.85 10.44 5.04
C CYS A 177 -22.89 11.34 4.36
N ASP A 178 -23.02 12.58 4.83
CA ASP A 178 -23.97 13.56 4.29
C ASP A 178 -23.60 14.01 2.87
N ILE A 179 -22.33 14.34 2.61
CA ILE A 179 -21.86 14.82 1.31
C ILE A 179 -21.80 13.68 0.30
N ALA A 180 -21.18 12.57 0.70
CA ALA A 180 -21.00 11.42 -0.16
C ALA A 180 -22.27 10.63 -0.41
N LYS A 181 -23.32 10.82 0.43
CA LYS A 181 -24.59 10.06 0.40
C LYS A 181 -24.36 8.55 0.48
N ILE A 182 -23.60 8.15 1.47
CA ILE A 182 -23.22 6.74 1.72
C ILE A 182 -23.65 6.30 3.11
N ASP A 183 -23.91 4.98 3.23
CA ASP A 183 -24.04 4.29 4.50
C ASP A 183 -22.81 3.38 4.68
N LEU A 184 -21.97 3.69 5.64
CA LEU A 184 -20.76 2.91 5.97
C LEU A 184 -21.06 1.61 6.73
N ASN A 185 -22.33 1.37 7.13
CA ASN A 185 -22.75 0.08 7.70
C ASN A 185 -23.15 -0.92 6.60
N ASP A 186 -23.33 -0.46 5.36
CA ASP A 186 -23.54 -1.37 4.23
C ASP A 186 -22.21 -1.93 3.73
N SER A 187 -22.01 -3.23 3.89
CA SER A 187 -20.78 -3.92 3.51
C SER A 187 -20.46 -3.82 2.02
N THR A 188 -21.46 -3.71 1.16
CA THR A 188 -21.29 -3.55 -0.29
C THR A 188 -20.73 -2.16 -0.60
N THR A 189 -21.29 -1.12 0.03
CA THR A 189 -20.81 0.25 -0.09
C THR A 189 -19.38 0.37 0.43
N GLU A 190 -19.08 -0.22 1.58
CA GLU A 190 -17.72 -0.23 2.12
C GLU A 190 -16.71 -0.88 1.16
N PHE A 191 -17.05 -2.07 0.64
CA PHE A 191 -16.20 -2.77 -0.33
C PHE A 191 -15.96 -1.92 -1.58
N LEU A 192 -17.01 -1.32 -2.15
CA LEU A 192 -16.91 -0.49 -3.33
C LEU A 192 -16.08 0.79 -3.08
N LEU A 193 -16.16 1.37 -1.90
CA LEU A 193 -15.32 2.50 -1.52
C LEU A 193 -13.84 2.10 -1.42
N ARG A 194 -13.52 0.99 -0.75
CA ARG A 194 -12.14 0.47 -0.68
C ARG A 194 -11.56 0.18 -2.06
N LEU A 195 -12.35 -0.49 -2.91
CA LEU A 195 -11.98 -0.73 -4.30
C LEU A 195 -11.74 0.59 -5.05
N SER A 196 -12.61 1.58 -4.84
CA SER A 196 -12.50 2.88 -5.51
C SER A 196 -11.25 3.66 -5.14
N TYR A 197 -10.82 3.61 -3.87
CA TYR A 197 -9.52 4.20 -3.48
C TYR A 197 -8.37 3.49 -4.18
N LYS A 198 -8.39 2.16 -4.25
CA LYS A 198 -7.35 1.39 -4.96
C LYS A 198 -7.33 1.68 -6.47
N LEU A 199 -8.50 1.82 -7.09
CA LEU A 199 -8.61 2.24 -8.49
C LEU A 199 -8.10 3.67 -8.70
N ALA A 200 -8.43 4.60 -7.80
CA ALA A 200 -7.96 5.98 -7.88
C ALA A 200 -6.44 6.07 -7.74
N GLU A 201 -5.84 5.29 -6.84
CA GLU A 201 -4.37 5.16 -6.72
C GLU A 201 -3.75 4.65 -8.02
N TYR A 202 -4.26 3.54 -8.58
CA TYR A 202 -3.77 2.97 -9.84
C TYR A 202 -3.88 3.96 -11.00
N LEU A 203 -5.03 4.62 -11.12
CA LEU A 203 -5.27 5.62 -12.15
C LEU A 203 -4.34 6.84 -11.98
N ALA A 204 -4.04 7.25 -10.74
CA ALA A 204 -3.11 8.34 -10.46
C ALA A 204 -1.65 7.97 -10.81
N ILE A 205 -1.23 6.72 -10.57
CA ILE A 205 0.09 6.21 -11.00
C ILE A 205 0.25 6.32 -12.52
N ASN A 206 -0.84 6.16 -13.27
CA ASN A 206 -0.86 6.20 -14.73
C ASN A 206 -1.29 7.56 -15.30
N ASP A 207 -1.27 8.64 -14.52
CA ASP A 207 -1.66 10.01 -14.90
C ASP A 207 -3.11 10.14 -15.41
N LEU A 208 -3.98 9.20 -15.03
CA LEU A 208 -5.41 9.15 -15.42
C LEU A 208 -6.34 9.69 -14.33
N TRP A 209 -5.81 10.00 -13.17
CA TRP A 209 -6.54 10.53 -12.03
C TRP A 209 -5.67 11.55 -11.29
N HIS A 210 -6.15 12.77 -11.14
CA HIS A 210 -5.44 13.79 -10.39
C HIS A 210 -5.98 13.80 -8.95
N ILE A 211 -5.11 13.46 -8.01
CA ILE A 211 -5.40 13.45 -6.56
C ILE A 211 -5.17 14.85 -5.97
#